data_3aa73a25b92cd7bde5fdcc8a0e484d56
#
_entry.id   3aa73a25b92cd7bde5fdcc8a0e484d56
#
_cell.length_a   1.000
_cell.length_b   1.000
_cell.length_c   1.000
_cell.angle_alpha   90.00
_cell.angle_beta   90.00
_cell.angle_gamma   90.00
#
_symmetry.space_group_name_H-M   'P 1'
#
loop_
_entity.id
_entity.type
_entity.pdbx_description
1 polymer ?
#
loop_
_entity_poly.entity_id
_entity_poly.type
_entity_poly.pdbx_seq_one_letter_code
_entity_poly.pdbx_strand_id
1 'polypeptide(L)'
;MNTVMKTIGLAAALTLSAIPAFAESVLKLAHAAPETDLQQTMSTYFKEQIEARSGGSIKVNIFPHGQLGNDAQMIDGARSGIIDIAISGLNNFTGLIPEAGAFELPFMFPSRDLAYKILDGEIGQGVAAKFEPVGLKLLGFPENGYRNITNNRGPVHTPEDLSGLQMRVNNSKALNDMFALVGANPQQLPVAELYTALETGVVDAQDHPIGIVVSFKFNEVQKYLSLTQHAYSALAMVMNIDKLKGLSDAEQKIITDVAAEAVAKQRELSLAKEEEMITELESQGMTVNRDVDAAAFQTAVKPVWEGFIDENGDSLVNAIVAASK
;
A
#
# COMPACT_ATOMS: atom_id res chain seq x y z
N MET A 1 -46.09 -25.67 77.77
CA MET A 1 -45.31 -26.46 76.78
C MET A 1 -45.11 -25.55 75.60
N ASN A 2 -43.95 -24.88 75.51
CA ASN A 2 -43.63 -23.93 74.45
C ASN A 2 -42.65 -24.56 73.49
N THR A 3 -43.10 -24.78 72.24
CA THR A 3 -42.26 -25.30 71.18
C THR A 3 -41.69 -24.14 70.40
N VAL A 4 -40.36 -23.90 70.49
CA VAL A 4 -39.63 -22.90 69.72
C VAL A 4 -39.21 -23.49 68.37
N MET A 5 -39.82 -23.05 67.29
CA MET A 5 -39.37 -23.34 65.92
C MET A 5 -38.15 -22.47 65.57
N LYS A 6 -36.98 -23.11 65.33
CA LYS A 6 -35.78 -22.47 64.79
C LYS A 6 -35.88 -22.46 63.25
N THR A 7 -36.05 -21.25 62.69
CA THR A 7 -35.92 -21.04 61.24
C THR A 7 -34.43 -20.85 60.89
N ILE A 8 -33.88 -21.80 60.11
CA ILE A 8 -32.53 -21.69 59.53
C ILE A 8 -32.68 -20.96 58.20
N GLY A 9 -32.21 -19.70 58.17
CA GLY A 9 -32.14 -18.92 56.93
C GLY A 9 -30.89 -19.31 56.13
N LEU A 10 -31.12 -19.89 54.96
CA LEU A 10 -30.06 -20.21 53.98
C LEU A 10 -29.73 -18.94 53.15
N ALA A 11 -28.63 -18.26 53.47
CA ALA A 11 -28.14 -17.13 52.69
C ALA A 11 -27.37 -17.67 51.48
N ALA A 12 -27.96 -17.62 50.27
CA ALA A 12 -27.30 -17.92 49.01
C ALA A 12 -26.43 -16.69 48.67
N ALA A 13 -25.12 -16.79 48.81
CA ALA A 13 -24.16 -15.80 48.27
C ALA A 13 -24.06 -15.91 46.78
N LEU A 14 -24.71 -15.02 46.05
CA LEU A 14 -24.47 -14.82 44.60
C LEU A 14 -23.09 -14.16 44.44
N THR A 15 -22.09 -14.97 44.08
CA THR A 15 -20.81 -14.46 43.58
C THR A 15 -21.04 -13.90 42.16
N LEU A 16 -21.28 -12.59 42.03
CA LEU A 16 -21.14 -11.89 40.76
C LEU A 16 -19.67 -11.98 40.34
N SER A 17 -19.36 -12.84 39.39
CA SER A 17 -18.10 -12.79 38.69
C SER A 17 -18.07 -11.48 37.89
N ALA A 18 -17.33 -10.50 38.37
CA ALA A 18 -17.04 -9.31 37.60
C ALA A 18 -16.26 -9.72 36.34
N ILE A 19 -16.92 -9.75 35.22
CA ILE A 19 -16.25 -9.83 33.89
C ILE A 19 -15.47 -8.52 33.79
N PRO A 20 -14.13 -8.54 33.68
CA PRO A 20 -13.38 -7.32 33.46
C PRO A 20 -13.93 -6.67 32.18
N ALA A 21 -14.51 -5.50 32.31
CA ALA A 21 -14.86 -4.64 31.19
C ALA A 21 -13.52 -4.17 30.59
N PHE A 22 -13.01 -4.85 29.57
CA PHE A 22 -11.93 -4.31 28.77
C PHE A 22 -12.47 -3.05 28.09
N ALA A 23 -11.79 -1.92 28.29
CA ALA A 23 -12.13 -0.70 27.56
C ALA A 23 -11.97 -0.99 26.07
N GLU A 24 -13.05 -0.84 25.30
CA GLU A 24 -13.06 -1.04 23.84
C GLU A 24 -12.07 -0.07 23.20
N SER A 25 -11.06 -0.60 22.49
CA SER A 25 -10.13 0.18 21.69
C SER A 25 -10.66 0.31 20.26
N VAL A 26 -10.91 1.54 19.82
CA VAL A 26 -11.31 1.81 18.44
C VAL A 26 -10.10 2.26 17.64
N LEU A 27 -9.77 1.56 16.55
CA LEU A 27 -8.69 1.88 15.62
C LEU A 27 -9.26 2.53 14.36
N LYS A 28 -8.68 3.63 13.94
CA LYS A 28 -8.95 4.29 12.66
C LYS A 28 -7.96 3.78 11.63
N LEU A 29 -8.45 3.09 10.59
CA LEU A 29 -7.64 2.63 9.45
C LEU A 29 -8.00 3.48 8.23
N ALA A 30 -7.01 4.12 7.61
CA ALA A 30 -7.22 5.01 6.46
C ALA A 30 -6.41 4.59 5.24
N HIS A 31 -6.99 4.77 4.06
CA HIS A 31 -6.32 4.63 2.76
C HIS A 31 -6.97 5.51 1.68
N ALA A 32 -6.20 5.80 0.60
CA ALA A 32 -6.66 6.66 -0.48
C ALA A 32 -7.52 5.95 -1.52
N ALA A 33 -7.50 4.61 -1.56
CA ALA A 33 -8.17 3.82 -2.60
C ALA A 33 -9.70 3.77 -2.44
N PRO A 34 -10.44 3.60 -3.55
CA PRO A 34 -11.89 3.37 -3.54
C PRO A 34 -12.30 2.08 -2.83
N GLU A 35 -13.59 1.97 -2.48
CA GLU A 35 -14.15 0.78 -1.83
C GLU A 35 -14.09 -0.48 -2.70
N THR A 36 -13.94 -0.34 -4.01
CA THR A 36 -13.81 -1.43 -4.98
C THR A 36 -12.38 -1.98 -5.07
N ASP A 37 -11.41 -1.30 -4.47
CA ASP A 37 -10.00 -1.66 -4.54
C ASP A 37 -9.62 -2.81 -3.58
N LEU A 38 -8.52 -3.51 -3.90
CA LEU A 38 -7.98 -4.57 -3.05
C LEU A 38 -7.47 -4.06 -1.70
N GLN A 39 -7.12 -2.79 -1.58
CA GLN A 39 -6.78 -2.17 -0.28
C GLN A 39 -8.00 -2.17 0.65
N GLN A 40 -9.20 -1.86 0.13
CA GLN A 40 -10.44 -1.95 0.91
C GLN A 40 -10.77 -3.41 1.26
N THR A 41 -10.61 -4.34 0.30
CA THR A 41 -10.82 -5.78 0.56
C THR A 41 -9.93 -6.28 1.69
N MET A 42 -8.63 -5.90 1.66
CA MET A 42 -7.67 -6.21 2.71
C MET A 42 -8.05 -5.58 4.05
N SER A 43 -8.45 -4.30 4.03
CA SER A 43 -8.85 -3.57 5.23
C SER A 43 -10.09 -4.17 5.88
N THR A 44 -11.05 -4.63 5.07
CA THR A 44 -12.26 -5.30 5.55
C THR A 44 -11.91 -6.65 6.20
N TYR A 45 -11.06 -7.45 5.55
CA TYR A 45 -10.58 -8.70 6.14
C TYR A 45 -9.83 -8.46 7.46
N PHE A 46 -8.93 -7.47 7.49
CA PHE A 46 -8.20 -7.08 8.68
C PHE A 46 -9.17 -6.71 9.82
N LYS A 47 -10.14 -5.86 9.56
CA LYS A 47 -11.17 -5.46 10.51
C LYS A 47 -11.90 -6.67 11.09
N GLU A 48 -12.46 -7.53 10.23
CA GLU A 48 -13.25 -8.70 10.63
C GLU A 48 -12.44 -9.65 11.52
N GLN A 49 -11.18 -9.93 11.14
CA GLN A 49 -10.32 -10.83 11.91
C GLN A 49 -9.86 -10.20 13.24
N ILE A 50 -9.56 -8.91 13.27
CA ILE A 50 -9.20 -8.20 14.51
C ILE A 50 -10.37 -8.23 15.49
N GLU A 51 -11.56 -7.85 15.05
CA GLU A 51 -12.76 -7.82 15.89
C GLU A 51 -13.14 -9.21 16.43
N ALA A 52 -13.03 -10.24 15.58
CA ALA A 52 -13.31 -11.62 15.97
C ALA A 52 -12.28 -12.16 16.98
N ARG A 53 -10.97 -12.02 16.69
CA ARG A 53 -9.91 -12.62 17.52
C ARG A 53 -9.67 -11.87 18.82
N SER A 54 -9.97 -10.57 18.87
CA SER A 54 -9.92 -9.79 20.11
C SER A 54 -11.16 -9.99 21.00
N GLY A 55 -12.15 -10.79 20.56
CA GLY A 55 -13.42 -10.93 21.26
C GLY A 55 -14.20 -9.61 21.36
N GLY A 56 -13.92 -8.67 20.44
CA GLY A 56 -14.55 -7.36 20.38
C GLY A 56 -13.89 -6.29 21.27
N SER A 57 -12.76 -6.57 21.94
CA SER A 57 -12.01 -5.55 22.69
C SER A 57 -11.35 -4.52 21.77
N ILE A 58 -11.10 -4.88 20.49
CA ILE A 58 -10.62 -3.97 19.46
C ILE A 58 -11.68 -3.87 18.37
N LYS A 59 -12.02 -2.63 17.98
CA LYS A 59 -12.86 -2.30 16.82
C LYS A 59 -12.03 -1.57 15.80
N VAL A 60 -12.34 -1.75 14.49
CA VAL A 60 -11.66 -1.06 13.41
C VAL A 60 -12.67 -0.28 12.57
N ASN A 61 -12.47 1.03 12.48
CA ASN A 61 -13.21 1.90 11.57
C ASN A 61 -12.33 2.19 10.34
N ILE A 62 -12.84 1.83 9.15
CA ILE A 62 -12.14 2.02 7.88
C ILE A 62 -12.59 3.36 7.27
N PHE A 63 -11.62 4.13 6.77
CA PHE A 63 -11.81 5.42 6.11
C PHE A 63 -11.15 5.36 4.70
N PRO A 64 -11.89 4.90 3.67
CA PRO A 64 -11.41 4.82 2.29
C PRO A 64 -11.43 6.18 1.59
N HIS A 65 -11.06 6.23 0.29
CA HIS A 65 -11.15 7.40 -0.59
C HIS A 65 -10.41 8.65 -0.07
N GLY A 66 -9.40 8.51 0.76
CA GLY A 66 -8.72 9.66 1.34
C GLY A 66 -9.62 10.52 2.24
N GLN A 67 -10.64 9.94 2.87
CA GLN A 67 -11.55 10.66 3.78
C GLN A 67 -10.82 11.37 4.92
N LEU A 68 -9.65 10.87 5.31
CA LEU A 68 -8.80 11.48 6.35
C LEU A 68 -7.59 12.24 5.78
N GLY A 69 -7.63 12.58 4.49
CA GLY A 69 -6.60 13.32 3.78
C GLY A 69 -5.91 12.52 2.69
N ASN A 70 -4.96 13.17 1.98
CA ASN A 70 -4.08 12.50 1.01
C ASN A 70 -3.02 11.63 1.72
N ASP A 71 -2.21 10.90 0.94
CA ASP A 71 -1.19 9.98 1.49
C ASP A 71 -0.27 10.65 2.52
N ALA A 72 0.26 11.85 2.24
CA ALA A 72 1.14 12.58 3.16
C ALA A 72 0.41 12.94 4.46
N GLN A 73 -0.82 13.42 4.36
CA GLN A 73 -1.64 13.78 5.53
C GLN A 73 -2.02 12.54 6.36
N MET A 74 -2.30 11.39 5.71
CA MET A 74 -2.57 10.14 6.41
C MET A 74 -1.33 9.60 7.13
N ILE A 75 -0.15 9.69 6.50
CA ILE A 75 1.13 9.31 7.10
C ILE A 75 1.43 10.18 8.34
N ASP A 76 1.30 11.50 8.20
CA ASP A 76 1.51 12.42 9.33
C ASP A 76 0.45 12.22 10.43
N GLY A 77 -0.80 11.93 10.05
CA GLY A 77 -1.86 11.53 10.97
C GLY A 77 -1.53 10.25 11.76
N ALA A 78 -0.95 9.25 11.09
CA ALA A 78 -0.51 8.02 11.74
C ALA A 78 0.69 8.26 12.67
N ARG A 79 1.65 9.09 12.27
CA ARG A 79 2.79 9.47 13.11
C ARG A 79 2.37 10.21 14.37
N SER A 80 1.40 11.11 14.24
CA SER A 80 0.89 11.91 15.37
C SER A 80 -0.17 11.22 16.23
N GLY A 81 -0.65 10.02 15.84
CA GLY A 81 -1.69 9.28 16.56
C GLY A 81 -3.12 9.79 16.31
N ILE A 82 -3.34 10.69 15.35
CA ILE A 82 -4.68 11.12 14.89
C ILE A 82 -5.36 9.98 14.11
N ILE A 83 -4.57 9.25 13.33
CA ILE A 83 -4.91 8.01 12.62
C ILE A 83 -4.14 6.88 13.32
N ASP A 84 -4.77 5.71 13.50
CA ASP A 84 -4.08 4.59 14.15
C ASP A 84 -3.33 3.73 13.12
N ILE A 85 -3.93 3.48 11.95
CA ILE A 85 -3.35 2.66 10.87
C ILE A 85 -3.53 3.40 9.55
N ALA A 86 -2.46 3.49 8.75
CA ALA A 86 -2.51 4.02 7.39
C ALA A 86 -1.96 2.99 6.39
N ILE A 87 -2.58 2.94 5.19
CA ILE A 87 -2.08 2.18 4.04
C ILE A 87 -1.78 3.19 2.95
N SER A 88 -0.53 3.24 2.51
CA SER A 88 -0.07 4.17 1.48
C SER A 88 1.05 3.55 0.65
N GLY A 89 1.30 4.08 -0.54
CA GLY A 89 2.45 3.67 -1.35
C GLY A 89 3.76 3.83 -0.57
N LEU A 90 4.64 2.83 -0.64
CA LEU A 90 5.93 2.84 0.08
C LEU A 90 6.78 4.06 -0.31
N ASN A 91 6.66 4.52 -1.55
CA ASN A 91 7.30 5.74 -2.06
C ASN A 91 6.96 7.02 -1.26
N ASN A 92 5.77 7.08 -0.65
CA ASN A 92 5.35 8.25 0.13
C ASN A 92 6.11 8.38 1.47
N PHE A 93 6.86 7.35 1.85
CA PHE A 93 7.70 7.35 3.06
C PHE A 93 9.15 7.75 2.79
N THR A 94 9.55 7.99 1.53
CA THR A 94 10.96 8.30 1.18
C THR A 94 11.49 9.59 1.80
N GLY A 95 10.63 10.56 2.08
CA GLY A 95 11.00 11.75 2.84
C GLY A 95 11.34 11.48 4.31
N LEU A 96 10.91 10.33 4.86
CA LEU A 96 11.20 9.89 6.22
C LEU A 96 12.24 8.77 6.24
N ILE A 97 12.21 7.91 5.23
CA ILE A 97 13.04 6.70 5.09
C ILE A 97 13.51 6.65 3.62
N PRO A 98 14.61 7.37 3.29
CA PRO A 98 15.09 7.45 1.91
C PRO A 98 15.35 6.09 1.25
N GLU A 99 15.79 5.12 2.03
CA GLU A 99 16.08 3.76 1.57
C GLU A 99 14.84 3.03 1.02
N ALA A 100 13.63 3.41 1.44
CA ALA A 100 12.39 2.85 0.88
C ALA A 100 12.29 3.07 -0.64
N GLY A 101 12.95 4.11 -1.17
CA GLY A 101 13.01 4.39 -2.61
C GLY A 101 13.71 3.32 -3.44
N ALA A 102 14.59 2.51 -2.83
CA ALA A 102 15.26 1.42 -3.55
C ALA A 102 14.26 0.38 -4.09
N PHE A 103 13.15 0.17 -3.39
CA PHE A 103 12.13 -0.80 -3.79
C PHE A 103 11.25 -0.35 -4.97
N GLU A 104 11.31 0.91 -5.37
CA GLU A 104 10.58 1.43 -6.53
C GLU A 104 11.52 1.87 -7.68
N LEU A 105 12.81 1.52 -7.60
CA LEU A 105 13.72 1.74 -8.72
C LEU A 105 13.21 1.01 -9.97
N PRO A 106 13.26 1.63 -11.15
CA PRO A 106 12.77 1.03 -12.37
C PRO A 106 13.41 -0.33 -12.63
N PHE A 107 12.59 -1.35 -12.93
CA PHE A 107 12.99 -2.74 -13.19
C PHE A 107 13.80 -3.42 -12.06
N MET A 108 13.71 -2.93 -10.83
CA MET A 108 14.39 -3.53 -9.67
C MET A 108 13.98 -4.99 -9.44
N PHE A 109 12.69 -5.30 -9.61
CA PHE A 109 12.14 -6.61 -9.37
C PHE A 109 11.67 -7.26 -10.68
N PRO A 110 12.33 -8.30 -11.17
CA PRO A 110 11.93 -9.02 -12.37
C PRO A 110 10.70 -9.92 -12.17
N SER A 111 10.32 -10.21 -10.92
CA SER A 111 9.13 -11.00 -10.61
C SER A 111 8.53 -10.63 -9.25
N ARG A 112 7.22 -10.89 -9.07
CA ARG A 112 6.53 -10.73 -7.78
C ARG A 112 7.11 -11.60 -6.69
N ASP A 113 7.42 -12.87 -7.01
CA ASP A 113 7.99 -13.80 -6.03
C ASP A 113 9.29 -13.26 -5.43
N LEU A 114 10.13 -12.65 -6.28
CA LEU A 114 11.36 -12.01 -5.81
C LEU A 114 11.04 -10.77 -4.95
N ALA A 115 10.11 -9.92 -5.39
CA ALA A 115 9.70 -8.75 -4.62
C ALA A 115 9.18 -9.16 -3.23
N TYR A 116 8.31 -10.16 -3.15
CA TYR A 116 7.79 -10.66 -1.88
C TYR A 116 8.91 -11.26 -1.01
N LYS A 117 9.77 -12.10 -1.59
CA LYS A 117 10.91 -12.68 -0.88
C LYS A 117 11.82 -11.63 -0.26
N ILE A 118 12.07 -10.53 -0.98
CA ILE A 118 12.95 -9.45 -0.51
C ILE A 118 12.25 -8.58 0.52
N LEU A 119 11.00 -8.19 0.27
CA LEU A 119 10.22 -7.33 1.18
C LEU A 119 9.94 -8.02 2.53
N ASP A 120 9.66 -9.32 2.52
CA ASP A 120 9.38 -10.09 3.74
C ASP A 120 10.66 -10.64 4.41
N GLY A 121 11.78 -10.69 3.67
CA GLY A 121 13.07 -11.17 4.12
C GLY A 121 13.89 -10.14 4.92
N GLU A 122 15.14 -10.48 5.21
CA GLU A 122 16.05 -9.66 6.01
C GLU A 122 16.23 -8.23 5.45
N ILE A 123 16.24 -8.08 4.13
CA ILE A 123 16.39 -6.77 3.46
C ILE A 123 15.19 -5.88 3.79
N GLY A 124 13.97 -6.38 3.60
CA GLY A 124 12.75 -5.64 3.90
C GLY A 124 12.59 -5.39 5.40
N GLN A 125 12.95 -6.34 6.26
CA GLN A 125 12.95 -6.16 7.71
C GLN A 125 13.93 -5.07 8.16
N GLY A 126 15.08 -4.95 7.49
CA GLY A 126 16.04 -3.86 7.72
C GLY A 126 15.45 -2.48 7.44
N VAL A 127 14.64 -2.36 6.39
CA VAL A 127 13.91 -1.11 6.09
C VAL A 127 12.72 -0.95 7.05
N ALA A 128 11.99 -2.02 7.38
CA ALA A 128 10.88 -2.00 8.34
C ALA A 128 11.30 -1.45 9.71
N ALA A 129 12.49 -1.78 10.18
CA ALA A 129 13.02 -1.27 11.45
C ALA A 129 13.20 0.27 11.47
N LYS A 130 13.34 0.91 10.30
CA LYS A 130 13.49 2.36 10.17
C LYS A 130 12.18 3.13 10.36
N PHE A 131 11.04 2.44 10.38
CA PHE A 131 9.74 3.06 10.68
C PHE A 131 9.57 3.38 12.16
N GLU A 132 10.15 2.60 13.08
CA GLU A 132 9.99 2.82 14.51
C GLU A 132 10.55 4.17 15.00
N PRO A 133 11.75 4.62 14.58
CA PRO A 133 12.28 5.93 14.96
C PRO A 133 11.44 7.11 14.50
N VAL A 134 10.61 6.93 13.44
CA VAL A 134 9.71 7.99 12.93
C VAL A 134 8.28 7.88 13.48
N GLY A 135 8.06 7.07 14.54
CA GLY A 135 6.79 6.98 15.26
C GLY A 135 5.80 5.96 14.67
N LEU A 136 6.25 5.09 13.74
CA LEU A 136 5.41 4.13 13.05
C LEU A 136 5.90 2.70 13.30
N LYS A 137 4.98 1.74 13.32
CA LYS A 137 5.28 0.31 13.16
C LYS A 137 4.82 -0.13 11.79
N LEU A 138 5.73 -0.63 10.97
CA LEU A 138 5.35 -1.31 9.74
C LEU A 138 4.72 -2.67 10.10
N LEU A 139 3.50 -2.91 9.64
CA LEU A 139 2.76 -4.16 9.83
C LEU A 139 2.94 -5.12 8.66
N GLY A 140 3.31 -4.62 7.48
CA GLY A 140 3.61 -5.41 6.30
C GLY A 140 3.63 -4.58 5.03
N PHE A 141 3.99 -5.25 3.93
CA PHE A 141 4.07 -4.68 2.58
C PHE A 141 2.98 -5.28 1.68
N PRO A 142 1.75 -4.74 1.67
CA PRO A 142 0.75 -5.13 0.67
C PRO A 142 1.26 -4.81 -0.75
N GLU A 143 0.70 -5.47 -1.75
CA GLU A 143 1.02 -5.19 -3.13
C GLU A 143 0.15 -4.06 -3.68
N ASN A 144 0.77 -3.11 -4.37
CA ASN A 144 0.08 -2.25 -5.30
C ASN A 144 0.11 -2.88 -6.71
N GLY A 145 1.26 -3.43 -7.12
CA GLY A 145 1.48 -4.18 -8.35
C GLY A 145 2.54 -3.57 -9.26
N TYR A 146 2.73 -4.17 -10.45
CA TYR A 146 3.59 -3.59 -11.47
C TYR A 146 2.92 -2.39 -12.13
N ARG A 147 3.67 -1.30 -12.22
CA ARG A 147 3.23 -0.05 -12.84
C ARG A 147 3.28 -0.14 -14.35
N ASN A 148 2.20 0.32 -14.97
CA ASN A 148 1.99 0.34 -16.42
C ASN A 148 1.57 1.74 -16.83
N ILE A 149 1.82 2.12 -18.08
CA ILE A 149 1.56 3.48 -18.57
C ILE A 149 0.21 3.53 -19.27
N THR A 150 -0.63 4.51 -18.90
CA THR A 150 -1.81 4.88 -19.69
C THR A 150 -1.67 6.28 -20.27
N ASN A 151 -2.25 6.52 -21.45
CA ASN A 151 -2.26 7.82 -22.09
C ASN A 151 -3.37 7.95 -23.14
N ASN A 152 -3.52 9.16 -23.73
CA ASN A 152 -4.49 9.42 -24.82
C ASN A 152 -3.85 9.62 -26.19
N ARG A 153 -2.50 9.54 -26.31
CA ARG A 153 -1.77 9.79 -27.55
C ARG A 153 -1.63 8.55 -28.42
N GLY A 154 -1.27 7.42 -27.82
CA GLY A 154 -1.01 6.17 -28.53
C GLY A 154 -0.35 5.10 -27.68
N PRO A 155 -0.19 3.87 -28.23
CA PRO A 155 0.60 2.84 -27.59
C PRO A 155 2.04 3.30 -27.34
N VAL A 156 2.64 2.83 -26.24
CA VAL A 156 4.03 3.07 -25.86
C VAL A 156 4.81 1.78 -26.08
N HIS A 157 5.68 1.76 -27.08
CA HIS A 157 6.54 0.62 -27.42
C HIS A 157 7.96 0.82 -26.89
N THR A 158 8.48 2.05 -27.01
CA THR A 158 9.85 2.43 -26.63
C THR A 158 9.85 3.68 -25.74
N PRO A 159 10.98 3.99 -25.07
CA PRO A 159 11.11 5.20 -24.27
C PRO A 159 10.80 6.50 -25.01
N GLU A 160 11.13 6.56 -26.31
CA GLU A 160 10.94 7.75 -27.17
C GLU A 160 9.47 8.10 -27.34
N ASP A 161 8.56 7.12 -27.24
CA ASP A 161 7.11 7.33 -27.32
C ASP A 161 6.56 8.17 -26.17
N LEU A 162 7.32 8.33 -25.09
CA LEU A 162 6.97 9.14 -23.94
C LEU A 162 7.34 10.61 -24.08
N SER A 163 8.18 10.95 -25.08
CA SER A 163 8.70 12.30 -25.26
C SER A 163 7.57 13.33 -25.36
N GLY A 164 7.65 14.38 -24.54
CA GLY A 164 6.71 15.51 -24.49
C GLY A 164 5.37 15.24 -23.80
N LEU A 165 5.09 14.03 -23.31
CA LEU A 165 3.87 13.75 -22.52
C LEU A 165 3.91 14.50 -21.19
N GLN A 166 2.78 15.14 -20.82
CA GLN A 166 2.56 15.62 -19.45
C GLN A 166 2.25 14.42 -18.58
N MET A 167 3.27 13.88 -17.93
CA MET A 167 3.21 12.62 -17.23
C MET A 167 2.92 12.82 -15.75
N ARG A 168 1.77 12.37 -15.25
CA ARG A 168 1.56 12.36 -13.81
C ARG A 168 2.46 11.31 -13.18
N VAL A 169 3.13 11.68 -12.11
CA VAL A 169 3.89 10.78 -11.24
C VAL A 169 3.39 10.90 -9.80
N ASN A 170 3.63 9.83 -9.02
CA ASN A 170 3.43 9.86 -7.57
C ASN A 170 4.60 10.60 -6.88
N ASN A 171 4.70 10.53 -5.56
CA ASN A 171 5.79 11.13 -4.79
C ASN A 171 7.08 10.27 -4.82
N SER A 172 7.43 9.73 -5.99
CA SER A 172 8.65 8.94 -6.20
C SER A 172 9.66 9.74 -7.00
N LYS A 173 10.82 10.01 -6.39
CA LYS A 173 11.94 10.63 -7.09
C LYS A 173 12.42 9.75 -8.25
N ALA A 174 12.49 8.43 -8.04
CA ALA A 174 12.95 7.49 -9.05
C ALA A 174 12.05 7.49 -10.30
N LEU A 175 10.73 7.52 -10.14
CA LEU A 175 9.79 7.60 -11.27
C LEU A 175 9.81 8.98 -11.92
N ASN A 176 9.91 10.05 -11.14
CA ASN A 176 10.07 11.39 -11.67
C ASN A 176 11.31 11.50 -12.57
N ASP A 177 12.46 11.04 -12.08
CA ASP A 177 13.72 11.05 -12.81
C ASP A 177 13.68 10.14 -14.03
N MET A 178 13.05 8.95 -13.93
CA MET A 178 12.82 8.05 -15.05
C MET A 178 12.07 8.74 -16.20
N PHE A 179 10.91 9.34 -15.89
CA PHE A 179 10.10 9.96 -16.92
C PHE A 179 10.74 11.23 -17.51
N ALA A 180 11.42 12.01 -16.69
CA ALA A 180 12.22 13.15 -17.19
C ALA A 180 13.35 12.69 -18.12
N LEU A 181 14.04 11.62 -17.77
CA LEU A 181 15.14 11.05 -18.56
C LEU A 181 14.72 10.57 -19.95
N VAL A 182 13.51 10.03 -20.07
CA VAL A 182 12.94 9.60 -21.37
C VAL A 182 12.18 10.71 -22.10
N GLY A 183 12.33 11.95 -21.66
CA GLY A 183 11.82 13.15 -22.35
C GLY A 183 10.36 13.48 -22.10
N ALA A 184 9.69 12.82 -21.15
CA ALA A 184 8.39 13.25 -20.67
C ALA A 184 8.53 14.47 -19.72
N ASN A 185 7.39 15.09 -19.40
CA ASN A 185 7.31 16.21 -18.45
C ASN A 185 6.59 15.71 -17.17
N PRO A 186 7.30 15.15 -16.19
CA PRO A 186 6.67 14.61 -14.99
C PRO A 186 6.09 15.71 -14.11
N GLN A 187 4.88 15.47 -13.59
CA GLN A 187 4.17 16.34 -12.66
C GLN A 187 3.67 15.53 -11.48
N GLN A 188 4.05 15.91 -10.26
CA GLN A 188 3.59 15.25 -9.05
C GLN A 188 2.19 15.74 -8.67
N LEU A 189 1.24 14.80 -8.56
CA LEU A 189 -0.12 15.06 -8.11
C LEU A 189 -0.57 13.94 -7.17
N PRO A 190 -1.35 14.26 -6.12
CA PRO A 190 -2.05 13.25 -5.32
C PRO A 190 -2.97 12.40 -6.20
N VAL A 191 -3.11 11.11 -5.86
CA VAL A 191 -3.96 10.20 -6.65
C VAL A 191 -5.44 10.64 -6.65
N ALA A 192 -5.91 11.27 -5.59
CA ALA A 192 -7.27 11.80 -5.50
C ALA A 192 -7.59 12.89 -6.54
N GLU A 193 -6.58 13.59 -7.06
CA GLU A 193 -6.73 14.65 -8.05
C GLU A 193 -6.55 14.13 -9.49
N LEU A 194 -6.04 12.91 -9.64
CA LEU A 194 -5.56 12.40 -10.92
C LEU A 194 -6.66 12.23 -11.97
N TYR A 195 -7.81 11.67 -11.59
CA TYR A 195 -8.93 11.49 -12.54
C TYR A 195 -9.30 12.82 -13.20
N THR A 196 -9.53 13.86 -12.41
CA THR A 196 -9.88 15.20 -12.93
C THR A 196 -8.73 15.82 -13.72
N ALA A 197 -7.48 15.61 -13.33
CA ALA A 197 -6.33 16.12 -14.07
C ALA A 197 -6.19 15.46 -15.46
N LEU A 198 -6.49 14.16 -15.57
CA LEU A 198 -6.54 13.43 -16.84
C LEU A 198 -7.75 13.87 -17.70
N GLU A 199 -8.92 13.99 -17.09
CA GLU A 199 -10.17 14.40 -17.76
C GLU A 199 -10.04 15.80 -18.36
N THR A 200 -9.44 16.73 -17.63
CA THR A 200 -9.27 18.13 -18.06
C THR A 200 -8.02 18.37 -18.90
N GLY A 201 -7.16 17.38 -19.06
CA GLY A 201 -5.93 17.49 -19.84
C GLY A 201 -4.81 18.30 -19.16
N VAL A 202 -4.84 18.45 -17.84
CA VAL A 202 -3.71 18.98 -17.06
C VAL A 202 -2.52 18.05 -17.17
N VAL A 203 -2.78 16.75 -17.21
CA VAL A 203 -1.81 15.71 -17.56
C VAL A 203 -2.38 14.81 -18.67
N ASP A 204 -1.49 14.30 -19.54
CA ASP A 204 -1.87 13.46 -20.68
C ASP A 204 -1.79 11.97 -20.36
N ALA A 205 -0.94 11.63 -19.41
CA ALA A 205 -0.56 10.26 -19.09
C ALA A 205 -0.36 10.08 -17.59
N GLN A 206 -0.41 8.82 -17.18
CA GLN A 206 -0.12 8.40 -15.82
C GLN A 206 0.47 6.99 -15.81
N ASP A 207 1.03 6.59 -14.67
CA ASP A 207 1.52 5.24 -14.45
C ASP A 207 0.93 4.63 -13.17
N HIS A 208 0.23 3.54 -13.31
CA HIS A 208 -0.27 2.76 -12.17
C HIS A 208 -0.35 1.27 -12.47
N PRO A 209 -0.41 0.44 -11.42
CA PRO A 209 -0.82 -0.95 -11.53
C PRO A 209 -2.25 -1.09 -12.07
N ILE A 210 -2.53 -2.24 -12.69
CA ILE A 210 -3.82 -2.51 -13.34
C ILE A 210 -5.00 -2.36 -12.37
N GLY A 211 -4.88 -2.86 -11.14
CA GLY A 211 -5.93 -2.73 -10.13
C GLY A 211 -6.32 -1.28 -9.86
N ILE A 212 -5.35 -0.37 -9.85
CA ILE A 212 -5.59 1.07 -9.65
C ILE A 212 -6.23 1.68 -10.91
N VAL A 213 -5.83 1.28 -12.12
CA VAL A 213 -6.48 1.75 -13.36
C VAL A 213 -7.97 1.42 -13.35
N VAL A 214 -8.33 0.20 -12.93
CA VAL A 214 -9.73 -0.25 -12.83
C VAL A 214 -10.46 0.47 -11.69
N SER A 215 -9.92 0.43 -10.47
CA SER A 215 -10.63 0.91 -9.28
C SER A 215 -10.87 2.42 -9.28
N PHE A 216 -9.93 3.21 -9.84
CA PHE A 216 -10.08 4.66 -10.04
C PHE A 216 -10.72 5.03 -11.37
N LYS A 217 -11.12 4.05 -12.20
CA LYS A 217 -11.80 4.24 -13.47
C LYS A 217 -11.01 5.08 -14.48
N PHE A 218 -9.68 4.95 -14.50
CA PHE A 218 -8.87 5.73 -15.44
C PHE A 218 -9.14 5.36 -16.90
N ASN A 219 -9.71 4.19 -17.17
CA ASN A 219 -10.20 3.79 -18.50
C ASN A 219 -11.29 4.71 -19.07
N GLU A 220 -12.03 5.45 -18.23
CA GLU A 220 -13.01 6.42 -18.71
C GLU A 220 -12.37 7.67 -19.33
N VAL A 221 -11.12 7.98 -18.93
CA VAL A 221 -10.38 9.19 -19.32
C VAL A 221 -9.05 8.90 -20.02
N GLN A 222 -8.69 7.62 -20.19
CA GLN A 222 -7.47 7.16 -20.85
C GLN A 222 -7.77 6.07 -21.88
N LYS A 223 -7.22 6.18 -23.08
CA LYS A 223 -7.54 5.31 -24.22
C LYS A 223 -6.58 4.13 -24.39
N TYR A 224 -5.31 4.33 -24.04
CA TYR A 224 -4.24 3.35 -24.28
C TYR A 224 -3.64 2.93 -22.95
N LEU A 225 -3.42 1.62 -22.82
CA LEU A 225 -2.67 1.00 -21.72
C LEU A 225 -1.49 0.24 -22.33
N SER A 226 -0.27 0.58 -21.97
CA SER A 226 0.92 -0.18 -22.37
C SER A 226 1.50 -0.89 -21.15
N LEU A 227 1.64 -2.24 -21.27
CA LEU A 227 2.10 -3.10 -20.19
C LEU A 227 3.63 -3.01 -20.05
N THR A 228 4.11 -1.85 -19.64
CA THR A 228 5.54 -1.55 -19.49
C THR A 228 6.19 -2.24 -18.30
N GLN A 229 5.43 -2.53 -17.27
CA GLN A 229 5.88 -3.16 -16.01
C GLN A 229 7.21 -2.57 -15.50
N HIS A 230 7.37 -1.27 -15.70
CA HIS A 230 8.63 -0.55 -15.51
C HIS A 230 9.06 -0.38 -14.05
N ALA A 231 8.15 -0.54 -13.10
CA ALA A 231 8.47 -0.54 -11.68
C ALA A 231 7.48 -1.42 -10.90
N TYR A 232 7.98 -2.14 -9.90
CA TYR A 232 7.14 -2.78 -8.90
C TYR A 232 6.79 -1.75 -7.83
N SER A 233 5.53 -1.69 -7.43
CA SER A 233 5.05 -0.78 -6.41
C SER A 233 4.54 -1.57 -5.21
N ALA A 234 5.20 -1.41 -4.06
CA ALA A 234 4.72 -1.92 -2.79
C ALA A 234 3.89 -0.85 -2.07
N LEU A 235 2.93 -1.28 -1.27
CA LEU A 235 2.30 -0.48 -0.24
C LEU A 235 3.03 -0.70 1.09
N ALA A 236 2.83 0.21 2.03
CA ALA A 236 3.17 0.03 3.43
C ALA A 236 1.89 0.14 4.26
N MET A 237 1.58 -0.90 5.02
CA MET A 237 0.58 -0.84 6.08
C MET A 237 1.30 -0.50 7.38
N VAL A 238 1.07 0.70 7.91
CA VAL A 238 1.75 1.21 9.10
C VAL A 238 0.76 1.50 10.22
N MET A 239 1.21 1.35 11.45
CA MET A 239 0.44 1.70 12.65
C MET A 239 1.23 2.68 13.53
N ASN A 240 0.54 3.60 14.17
CA ASN A 240 1.14 4.43 15.22
C ASN A 240 1.77 3.54 16.29
N ILE A 241 3.06 3.77 16.57
CA ILE A 241 3.83 2.87 17.44
C ILE A 241 3.39 2.97 18.92
N ASP A 242 3.00 4.15 19.38
CA ASP A 242 2.57 4.35 20.76
C ASP A 242 1.18 3.75 20.98
N LYS A 243 0.29 3.86 19.97
CA LYS A 243 -1.00 3.19 20.01
C LYS A 243 -0.83 1.66 20.07
N LEU A 244 0.07 1.10 19.27
CA LEU A 244 0.36 -0.35 19.30
C LEU A 244 0.91 -0.75 20.67
N LYS A 245 1.91 -0.04 21.19
CA LYS A 245 2.52 -0.31 22.51
C LYS A 245 1.56 -0.12 23.69
N GLY A 246 0.51 0.67 23.51
CA GLY A 246 -0.56 0.88 24.50
C GLY A 246 -1.54 -0.29 24.61
N LEU A 247 -1.51 -1.23 23.68
CA LEU A 247 -2.33 -2.45 23.71
C LEU A 247 -1.63 -3.55 24.53
N SER A 248 -2.38 -4.54 25.00
CA SER A 248 -1.80 -5.72 25.65
C SER A 248 -0.96 -6.53 24.67
N ASP A 249 0.02 -7.31 25.16
CA ASP A 249 0.87 -8.17 24.33
C ASP A 249 0.04 -9.14 23.46
N ALA A 250 -1.08 -9.64 23.98
CA ALA A 250 -1.99 -10.49 23.23
C ALA A 250 -2.66 -9.75 22.06
N GLU A 251 -3.08 -8.50 22.29
CA GLU A 251 -3.71 -7.67 21.25
C GLU A 251 -2.68 -7.22 20.22
N GLN A 252 -1.46 -6.85 20.63
CA GLN A 252 -0.36 -6.55 19.71
C GLN A 252 -0.06 -7.75 18.77
N LYS A 253 -0.04 -8.97 19.35
CA LYS A 253 0.14 -10.19 18.57
C LYS A 253 -1.00 -10.42 17.59
N ILE A 254 -2.25 -10.22 18.01
CA ILE A 254 -3.42 -10.34 17.11
C ILE A 254 -3.26 -9.37 15.93
N ILE A 255 -2.90 -8.11 16.17
CA ILE A 255 -2.72 -7.09 15.11
C ILE A 255 -1.64 -7.53 14.12
N THR A 256 -0.49 -7.97 14.61
CA THR A 256 0.63 -8.35 13.74
C THR A 256 0.34 -9.62 12.93
N ASP A 257 -0.26 -10.64 13.56
CA ASP A 257 -0.61 -11.88 12.89
C ASP A 257 -1.68 -11.64 11.80
N VAL A 258 -2.74 -10.90 12.14
CA VAL A 258 -3.83 -10.58 11.21
C VAL A 258 -3.34 -9.68 10.06
N ALA A 259 -2.45 -8.74 10.33
CA ALA A 259 -1.85 -7.93 9.27
C ALA A 259 -1.06 -8.78 8.27
N ALA A 260 -0.24 -9.70 8.75
CA ALA A 260 0.50 -10.63 7.89
C ALA A 260 -0.44 -11.49 7.02
N GLU A 261 -1.51 -12.02 7.61
CA GLU A 261 -2.51 -12.81 6.87
C GLU A 261 -3.26 -11.95 5.84
N ALA A 262 -3.64 -10.72 6.21
CA ALA A 262 -4.34 -9.80 5.32
C ALA A 262 -3.47 -9.42 4.11
N VAL A 263 -2.17 -9.15 4.33
CA VAL A 263 -1.20 -8.87 3.27
C VAL A 263 -1.04 -10.08 2.33
N ALA A 264 -0.85 -11.28 2.88
CA ALA A 264 -0.71 -12.49 2.07
C ALA A 264 -1.94 -12.73 1.18
N LYS A 265 -3.14 -12.60 1.76
CA LYS A 265 -4.40 -12.75 1.03
C LYS A 265 -4.59 -11.68 -0.05
N GLN A 266 -4.20 -10.44 0.22
CA GLN A 266 -4.29 -9.34 -0.75
C GLN A 266 -3.35 -9.58 -1.94
N ARG A 267 -2.11 -10.03 -1.70
CA ARG A 267 -1.14 -10.38 -2.75
C ARG A 267 -1.65 -11.54 -3.63
N GLU A 268 -2.24 -12.58 -3.02
CA GLU A 268 -2.86 -13.68 -3.76
C GLU A 268 -3.98 -13.18 -4.68
N LEU A 269 -4.87 -12.33 -4.17
CA LEU A 269 -5.96 -11.75 -4.96
C LEU A 269 -5.46 -10.82 -6.06
N SER A 270 -4.40 -10.04 -5.82
CA SER A 270 -3.78 -9.17 -6.82
C SER A 270 -3.26 -9.97 -8.01
N LEU A 271 -2.50 -11.02 -7.73
CA LEU A 271 -1.98 -11.91 -8.77
C LEU A 271 -3.10 -12.61 -9.55
N ALA A 272 -4.09 -13.16 -8.83
CA ALA A 272 -5.16 -13.95 -9.44
C ALA A 272 -6.09 -13.13 -10.36
N LYS A 273 -6.25 -11.83 -10.10
CA LYS A 273 -7.20 -10.97 -10.82
C LYS A 273 -6.58 -10.11 -11.93
N GLU A 274 -5.26 -10.03 -12.05
CA GLU A 274 -4.63 -9.07 -12.95
C GLU A 274 -5.05 -9.26 -14.41
N GLU A 275 -5.02 -10.49 -14.94
CA GLU A 275 -5.39 -10.75 -16.34
C GLU A 275 -6.90 -10.57 -16.58
N GLU A 276 -7.74 -10.88 -15.58
CA GLU A 276 -9.18 -10.60 -15.63
C GLU A 276 -9.43 -9.09 -15.74
N MET A 277 -8.75 -8.29 -14.92
CA MET A 277 -8.84 -6.82 -14.96
C MET A 277 -8.34 -6.23 -16.29
N ILE A 278 -7.26 -6.76 -16.88
CA ILE A 278 -6.80 -6.34 -18.21
C ILE A 278 -7.87 -6.62 -19.26
N THR A 279 -8.47 -7.81 -19.24
CA THR A 279 -9.57 -8.19 -20.14
C THR A 279 -10.79 -7.28 -19.96
N GLU A 280 -11.11 -6.92 -18.72
CA GLU A 280 -12.17 -5.96 -18.42
C GLU A 280 -11.89 -4.59 -19.05
N LEU A 281 -10.67 -4.04 -18.89
CA LEU A 281 -10.28 -2.77 -19.51
C LEU A 281 -10.37 -2.82 -21.04
N GLU A 282 -9.96 -3.92 -21.69
CA GLU A 282 -10.12 -4.13 -23.14
C GLU A 282 -11.60 -4.13 -23.53
N SER A 283 -12.46 -4.80 -22.77
CA SER A 283 -13.89 -4.87 -23.03
C SER A 283 -14.60 -3.51 -22.86
N GLN A 284 -14.05 -2.65 -22.03
CA GLN A 284 -14.52 -1.29 -21.78
C GLN A 284 -13.95 -0.26 -22.79
N GLY A 285 -13.19 -0.73 -23.79
CA GLY A 285 -12.73 0.08 -24.93
C GLY A 285 -11.31 0.62 -24.80
N MET A 286 -10.53 0.19 -23.81
CA MET A 286 -9.12 0.53 -23.70
C MET A 286 -8.30 -0.29 -24.71
N THR A 287 -7.39 0.36 -25.43
CA THR A 287 -6.44 -0.35 -26.29
C THR A 287 -5.25 -0.80 -25.46
N VAL A 288 -5.09 -2.10 -25.25
CA VAL A 288 -3.99 -2.68 -24.48
C VAL A 288 -2.83 -3.06 -25.40
N ASN A 289 -1.67 -2.46 -25.17
CA ASN A 289 -0.42 -2.76 -25.85
C ASN A 289 0.45 -3.69 -24.98
N ARG A 290 0.74 -4.88 -25.49
CA ARG A 290 1.62 -5.88 -24.88
C ARG A 290 3.00 -5.93 -25.54
N ASP A 291 3.21 -5.15 -26.63
CA ASP A 291 4.46 -5.10 -27.39
C ASP A 291 5.29 -3.89 -26.91
N VAL A 292 6.04 -4.09 -25.82
CA VAL A 292 6.91 -3.09 -25.22
C VAL A 292 8.36 -3.56 -25.25
N ASP A 293 9.27 -2.73 -25.73
CA ASP A 293 10.71 -2.99 -25.68
C ASP A 293 11.26 -2.71 -24.26
N ALA A 294 11.07 -3.68 -23.37
CA ALA A 294 11.56 -3.59 -22.00
C ALA A 294 13.08 -3.41 -21.92
N ALA A 295 13.86 -3.94 -22.90
CA ALA A 295 15.31 -3.81 -22.90
C ALA A 295 15.75 -2.38 -23.23
N ALA A 296 15.05 -1.70 -24.16
CA ALA A 296 15.27 -0.27 -24.41
C ALA A 296 14.98 0.57 -23.18
N PHE A 297 13.86 0.33 -22.50
CA PHE A 297 13.54 1.00 -21.23
C PHE A 297 14.60 0.75 -20.16
N GLN A 298 14.97 -0.50 -19.89
CA GLN A 298 16.00 -0.85 -18.92
C GLN A 298 17.34 -0.14 -19.21
N THR A 299 17.68 0.00 -20.49
CA THR A 299 18.91 0.70 -20.89
C THR A 299 18.80 2.20 -20.62
N ALA A 300 17.68 2.82 -20.99
CA ALA A 300 17.46 4.24 -20.86
C ALA A 300 17.44 4.72 -19.39
N VAL A 301 16.95 3.87 -18.47
CA VAL A 301 16.73 4.27 -17.08
C VAL A 301 17.88 3.96 -16.11
N LYS A 302 18.99 3.40 -16.59
CA LYS A 302 20.18 3.12 -15.75
C LYS A 302 20.65 4.31 -14.92
N PRO A 303 20.69 5.56 -15.44
CA PRO A 303 21.11 6.71 -14.65
C PRO A 303 20.25 6.98 -13.41
N VAL A 304 18.99 6.50 -13.38
CA VAL A 304 18.13 6.60 -12.19
C VAL A 304 18.70 5.82 -11.02
N TRP A 305 19.23 4.62 -11.29
CA TRP A 305 19.89 3.80 -10.26
C TRP A 305 21.16 4.45 -9.76
N GLU A 306 21.97 4.99 -10.66
CA GLU A 306 23.20 5.70 -10.34
C GLU A 306 22.91 6.90 -9.45
N GLY A 307 21.92 7.74 -9.79
CA GLY A 307 21.49 8.87 -8.98
C GLY A 307 20.99 8.45 -7.60
N PHE A 308 20.22 7.36 -7.50
CA PHE A 308 19.78 6.84 -6.20
C PHE A 308 20.97 6.37 -5.33
N ILE A 309 21.93 5.66 -5.93
CA ILE A 309 23.15 5.17 -5.26
C ILE A 309 24.02 6.33 -4.78
N ASP A 310 24.19 7.35 -5.60
CA ASP A 310 24.98 8.55 -5.24
C ASP A 310 24.40 9.27 -4.01
N GLU A 311 23.07 9.31 -3.89
CA GLU A 311 22.40 9.98 -2.77
C GLU A 311 22.28 9.10 -1.51
N ASN A 312 22.09 7.77 -1.66
CA ASN A 312 21.70 6.87 -0.55
C ASN A 312 22.72 5.77 -0.26
N GLY A 313 23.80 5.68 -1.07
CA GLY A 313 24.76 4.57 -1.03
C GLY A 313 24.25 3.33 -1.76
N ASP A 314 25.16 2.42 -2.06
CA ASP A 314 24.92 1.25 -2.91
C ASP A 314 24.49 -0.01 -2.15
N SER A 315 24.63 -0.03 -0.83
CA SER A 315 24.51 -1.24 -0.01
C SER A 315 23.17 -1.95 -0.19
N LEU A 316 22.05 -1.21 -0.15
CA LEU A 316 20.71 -1.78 -0.26
C LEU A 316 20.44 -2.26 -1.69
N VAL A 317 20.80 -1.46 -2.69
CA VAL A 317 20.65 -1.83 -4.11
C VAL A 317 21.45 -3.09 -4.42
N ASN A 318 22.70 -3.15 -3.97
CA ASN A 318 23.57 -4.32 -4.14
C ASN A 318 23.01 -5.57 -3.44
N ALA A 319 22.44 -5.42 -2.22
CA ALA A 319 21.81 -6.52 -1.51
C ALA A 319 20.58 -7.07 -2.27
N ILE A 320 19.73 -6.19 -2.81
CA ILE A 320 18.57 -6.59 -3.62
C ILE A 320 19.01 -7.31 -4.89
N VAL A 321 19.98 -6.75 -5.62
CA VAL A 321 20.52 -7.33 -6.87
C VAL A 321 21.22 -8.69 -6.58
N ALA A 322 21.90 -8.83 -5.47
CA ALA A 322 22.54 -10.10 -5.09
C ALA A 322 21.50 -11.18 -4.76
N ALA A 323 20.40 -10.81 -4.11
CA ALA A 323 19.30 -11.73 -3.78
C ALA A 323 18.45 -12.11 -5.01
N SER A 324 18.63 -11.42 -6.15
CA SER A 324 17.96 -11.66 -7.43
C SER A 324 18.67 -12.69 -8.32
N LYS A 325 19.86 -13.13 -7.92
CA LYS A 325 20.67 -14.14 -8.61
C LYS A 325 20.46 -15.53 -8.03
#